data_c78831ca8aec9c9d19ec5bfd232c9556
#
_entry.id   c78831ca8aec9c9d19ec5bfd232c9556
#
_cell.length_a   1.000
_cell.length_b   1.000
_cell.length_c   1.000
_cell.angle_alpha   90.00
_cell.angle_beta   90.00
_cell.angle_gamma   90.00
#
_symmetry.space_group_name_H-M   'P 1'
#
loop_
_entity.id
_entity.type
_entity.pdbx_description
1 polymer ?
#
loop_
_entity_poly.entity_id
_entity_poly.type
_entity_poly.pdbx_seq_one_letter_code
_entity_poly.pdbx_strand_id
1 'polypeptide(L)'
;MNKTIMHRKIILLIIFGFCRAVNALDYTKAGSGLADAFFKTAGANEGTTSFRSLLIPSGGRAESLGAAYIGLADDISFIDYNPAASSILSETEIALFHNAWIADSAKETLAATTRFGNLGIGGKLSCFYVPFTEYDRFGARASSNYYSESALTLNAAYNFFAGYTFKGLAIGGNLKTAWRAVPDYADDDTGAILSGSGLSQSALAIMGDVGIMLRFNAAKFYDSGDGNLYIGLSMTNIGAAITGFTKETKADDPLPTNAGIGISYKPINQLLLSFDFMQPLNLFNITERQVFSAGGGTEIKITNFMSVLAGFRLKGGNPRISFGSEFELFKIRMNVNYTFDLTSSINPVNHLSFSAKLKLGDKGRAVKRRQIEEMYAEGLSYYAERDFDKAVKIWEDVLKIDRHFDPAKDGIKSIKKYLNMIDRLEL
;
A
#
# COMPACT_ATOMS: atom_id res chain seq x y z
N MET A 1 -29.60 26.84 18.19
CA MET A 1 -28.39 26.17 18.74
C MET A 1 -27.89 25.22 17.68
N ASN A 2 -26.73 25.51 17.08
CA ASN A 2 -26.27 24.97 15.79
C ASN A 2 -26.05 23.45 15.84
N LYS A 3 -26.74 22.67 14.98
CA LYS A 3 -26.50 21.22 14.78
C LYS A 3 -25.02 20.86 14.59
N THR A 4 -24.25 21.74 13.96
CA THR A 4 -22.81 21.57 13.73
C THR A 4 -21.96 21.54 15.01
N ILE A 5 -22.35 22.33 16.04
CA ILE A 5 -21.64 22.36 17.33
C ILE A 5 -21.93 21.08 18.14
N MET A 6 -23.14 20.55 18.01
CA MET A 6 -23.54 19.30 18.68
C MET A 6 -22.78 18.09 18.10
N HIS A 7 -22.62 18.02 16.79
CA HIS A 7 -21.84 16.95 16.14
C HIS A 7 -20.35 17.00 16.51
N ARG A 8 -19.76 18.19 16.60
CA ARG A 8 -18.35 18.35 17.04
C ARG A 8 -18.14 17.89 18.49
N LYS A 9 -19.09 18.17 19.38
CA LYS A 9 -19.00 17.72 20.78
C LYS A 9 -19.18 16.20 20.90
N ILE A 10 -20.04 15.59 20.10
CA ILE A 10 -20.25 14.12 20.08
C ILE A 10 -18.99 13.41 19.56
N ILE A 11 -18.36 13.92 18.50
CA ILE A 11 -17.11 13.34 17.94
C ILE A 11 -15.98 13.42 18.98
N LEU A 12 -15.82 14.57 19.64
CA LEU A 12 -14.83 14.73 20.72
C LEU A 12 -15.10 13.79 21.92
N LEU A 13 -16.36 13.61 22.30
CA LEU A 13 -16.73 12.69 23.37
C LEU A 13 -16.48 11.23 23.01
N ILE A 14 -16.72 10.82 21.75
CA ILE A 14 -16.43 9.48 21.24
C ILE A 14 -14.91 9.24 21.24
N ILE A 15 -14.10 10.19 20.76
CA ILE A 15 -12.65 10.09 20.76
C ILE A 15 -12.10 10.03 22.19
N PHE A 16 -12.59 10.87 23.09
CA PHE A 16 -12.14 10.90 24.49
C PHE A 16 -12.62 9.67 25.29
N GLY A 17 -13.82 9.17 25.02
CA GLY A 17 -14.36 7.94 25.61
C GLY A 17 -13.60 6.71 25.15
N PHE A 18 -13.21 6.66 23.87
CA PHE A 18 -12.39 5.59 23.27
C PHE A 18 -10.98 5.56 23.87
N CYS A 19 -10.31 6.72 24.00
CA CYS A 19 -8.99 6.82 24.64
C CYS A 19 -9.01 6.36 26.11
N ARG A 20 -10.10 6.60 26.86
CA ARG A 20 -10.22 6.11 28.23
C ARG A 20 -10.54 4.61 28.32
N ALA A 21 -11.34 4.06 27.41
CA ALA A 21 -11.65 2.64 27.36
C ALA A 21 -10.41 1.78 27.03
N VAL A 22 -9.54 2.27 26.13
CA VAL A 22 -8.30 1.58 25.77
C VAL A 22 -7.30 1.52 26.95
N ASN A 23 -7.26 2.55 27.79
CA ASN A 23 -6.39 2.56 28.99
C ASN A 23 -6.90 1.67 30.14
N ALA A 24 -8.15 1.21 30.09
CA ALA A 24 -8.76 0.36 31.13
C ALA A 24 -8.71 -1.14 30.82
N LEU A 25 -8.37 -1.53 29.59
CA LEU A 25 -8.24 -2.93 29.17
C LEU A 25 -6.80 -3.41 29.37
N ASP A 26 -6.61 -4.49 30.10
CA ASP A 26 -5.33 -5.21 30.20
C ASP A 26 -5.09 -6.00 28.89
N TYR A 27 -4.87 -5.24 27.80
CA TYR A 27 -4.69 -5.80 26.45
C TYR A 27 -3.39 -6.59 26.32
N THR A 28 -2.43 -6.40 27.23
CA THR A 28 -1.14 -7.10 27.23
C THR A 28 -1.29 -8.58 27.56
N LYS A 29 -2.20 -8.93 28.49
CA LYS A 29 -2.50 -10.35 28.81
C LYS A 29 -3.19 -11.08 27.67
N ALA A 30 -4.13 -10.42 26.97
CA ALA A 30 -4.78 -11.01 25.81
C ALA A 30 -3.79 -11.16 24.65
N GLY A 31 -2.93 -10.17 24.45
CA GLY A 31 -1.87 -10.18 23.44
C GLY A 31 -0.82 -11.25 23.69
N SER A 32 -0.33 -11.41 24.94
CA SER A 32 0.65 -12.45 25.28
C SER A 32 0.09 -13.85 25.10
N GLY A 33 -1.19 -14.09 25.44
CA GLY A 33 -1.82 -15.38 25.23
C GLY A 33 -1.95 -15.75 23.74
N LEU A 34 -2.27 -14.78 22.88
CA LEU A 34 -2.24 -14.95 21.42
C LEU A 34 -0.83 -15.22 20.90
N ALA A 35 0.17 -14.46 21.38
CA ALA A 35 1.57 -14.65 21.03
C ALA A 35 2.05 -16.06 21.38
N ASP A 36 1.80 -16.54 22.61
CA ASP A 36 2.20 -17.87 23.07
C ASP A 36 1.58 -18.98 22.21
N ALA A 37 0.31 -18.81 21.80
CA ALA A 37 -0.34 -19.77 20.90
C ALA A 37 0.34 -19.82 19.53
N PHE A 38 0.83 -18.68 19.02
CA PHE A 38 1.53 -18.59 17.75
C PHE A 38 3.00 -19.03 17.82
N PHE A 39 3.71 -18.71 18.88
CA PHE A 39 5.09 -19.16 19.08
C PHE A 39 5.22 -20.69 19.13
N LYS A 40 4.21 -21.38 19.63
CA LYS A 40 4.18 -22.84 19.62
C LYS A 40 4.06 -23.45 18.21
N THR A 41 3.54 -22.67 17.25
CA THR A 41 3.31 -23.12 15.87
C THR A 41 4.32 -22.62 14.86
N ALA A 42 5.04 -21.52 15.18
CA ALA A 42 5.92 -20.84 14.24
C ALA A 42 7.18 -20.35 14.95
N GLY A 43 8.34 -20.83 14.60
CA GLY A 43 9.64 -20.40 15.17
C GLY A 43 9.88 -18.87 14.99
N ALA A 44 10.77 -18.31 15.80
CA ALA A 44 11.17 -16.90 15.71
C ALA A 44 12.23 -16.71 14.62
N ASN A 45 12.04 -15.72 13.72
CA ASN A 45 13.00 -15.40 12.65
C ASN A 45 13.67 -14.05 12.87
N GLU A 46 13.98 -13.71 14.10
CA GLU A 46 14.58 -12.41 14.39
C GLU A 46 16.07 -12.41 14.09
N GLY A 47 16.53 -11.36 13.41
CA GLY A 47 17.96 -11.16 13.13
C GLY A 47 18.53 -11.92 11.93
N THR A 48 17.71 -12.61 11.14
CA THR A 48 18.17 -13.45 10.01
C THR A 48 18.37 -12.69 8.70
N THR A 49 17.97 -11.42 8.60
CA THR A 49 18.06 -10.62 7.36
C THR A 49 18.65 -9.24 7.59
N SER A 50 19.37 -8.74 6.60
CA SER A 50 19.86 -7.36 6.50
C SER A 50 18.73 -6.39 6.12
N PHE A 51 18.94 -5.08 6.26
CA PHE A 51 17.99 -4.02 5.86
C PHE A 51 16.55 -4.21 6.38
N ARG A 52 16.41 -4.51 7.65
CA ARG A 52 15.08 -4.73 8.26
C ARG A 52 14.19 -3.48 8.26
N SER A 53 14.74 -2.28 8.09
CA SER A 53 13.99 -1.04 7.91
C SER A 53 13.04 -1.06 6.71
N LEU A 54 13.32 -1.93 5.70
CA LEU A 54 12.44 -2.17 4.56
C LEU A 54 11.08 -2.79 4.97
N LEU A 55 11.03 -3.47 6.11
CA LEU A 55 9.80 -4.05 6.68
C LEU A 55 9.01 -3.07 7.55
N ILE A 56 9.58 -1.91 7.87
CA ILE A 56 8.88 -0.84 8.59
C ILE A 56 7.96 -0.15 7.59
N PRO A 57 6.64 -0.06 7.86
CA PRO A 57 5.71 0.64 7.00
C PRO A 57 6.13 2.10 6.80
N SER A 58 5.83 2.67 5.65
CA SER A 58 5.95 4.12 5.47
C SER A 58 4.95 4.88 6.35
N GLY A 59 3.86 4.23 6.73
CA GLY A 59 2.82 4.77 7.61
C GLY A 59 1.51 5.07 6.89
N GLY A 60 0.62 5.77 7.57
CA GLY A 60 -0.63 6.24 7.00
C GLY A 60 -1.69 5.15 6.81
N ARG A 61 -2.50 5.28 5.74
CA ARG A 61 -3.68 4.47 5.49
C ARG A 61 -3.40 2.96 5.42
N ALA A 62 -2.32 2.55 4.78
CA ALA A 62 -1.98 1.14 4.68
C ALA A 62 -1.70 0.51 6.05
N GLU A 63 -1.04 1.25 6.94
CA GLU A 63 -0.79 0.81 8.30
C GLU A 63 -2.04 0.79 9.16
N SER A 64 -2.94 1.79 8.99
CA SER A 64 -4.26 1.83 9.63
C SER A 64 -5.12 0.60 9.32
N LEU A 65 -4.90 -0.05 8.17
CA LEU A 65 -5.56 -1.28 7.73
C LEU A 65 -4.79 -2.55 8.13
N GLY A 66 -3.91 -2.50 9.15
CA GLY A 66 -3.14 -3.65 9.59
C GLY A 66 -2.13 -4.14 8.54
N ALA A 67 -1.68 -3.26 7.65
CA ALA A 67 -0.84 -3.56 6.49
C ALA A 67 -1.46 -4.56 5.49
N ALA A 68 -2.79 -4.72 5.49
CA ALA A 68 -3.53 -5.49 4.51
C ALA A 68 -3.78 -4.65 3.25
N TYR A 69 -2.75 -4.54 2.39
CA TYR A 69 -2.73 -3.59 1.28
C TYR A 69 -2.32 -4.20 -0.08
N ILE A 70 -1.90 -5.47 -0.13
CA ILE A 70 -1.48 -6.16 -1.37
C ILE A 70 -2.65 -6.26 -2.37
N GLY A 71 -3.84 -6.61 -1.87
CA GLY A 71 -5.05 -6.68 -2.67
C GLY A 71 -5.71 -5.33 -2.90
N LEU A 72 -5.53 -4.37 -2.01
CA LEU A 72 -6.17 -3.05 -2.10
C LEU A 72 -5.40 -2.09 -3.01
N ALA A 73 -4.20 -1.71 -2.61
CA ALA A 73 -3.22 -0.90 -3.32
C ALA A 73 -3.82 0.26 -4.16
N ASP A 74 -4.80 0.99 -3.58
CA ASP A 74 -5.63 1.97 -4.28
C ASP A 74 -5.14 3.43 -4.17
N ASP A 75 -3.99 3.65 -3.53
CA ASP A 75 -3.27 4.92 -3.46
C ASP A 75 -1.76 4.72 -3.55
N ILE A 76 -0.98 5.80 -3.48
CA ILE A 76 0.48 5.81 -3.63
C ILE A 76 1.23 4.90 -2.64
N SER A 77 0.61 4.48 -1.53
CA SER A 77 1.19 3.49 -0.62
C SER A 77 1.40 2.12 -1.26
N PHE A 78 0.80 1.87 -2.45
CA PHE A 78 0.98 0.65 -3.24
C PHE A 78 2.44 0.25 -3.42
N ILE A 79 3.33 1.24 -3.50
CA ILE A 79 4.75 1.06 -3.85
C ILE A 79 5.49 0.16 -2.86
N ASP A 80 4.97 0.02 -1.63
CA ASP A 80 5.49 -0.88 -0.60
C ASP A 80 4.84 -2.27 -0.60
N TYR A 81 3.68 -2.44 -1.26
CA TYR A 81 2.86 -3.64 -1.14
C TYR A 81 2.67 -4.39 -2.46
N ASN A 82 2.26 -3.70 -3.53
CA ASN A 82 2.00 -4.32 -4.82
C ASN A 82 2.34 -3.38 -5.98
N PRO A 83 3.48 -3.56 -6.64
CA PRO A 83 3.95 -2.65 -7.69
C PRO A 83 3.04 -2.59 -8.93
N ALA A 84 2.13 -3.54 -9.13
CA ALA A 84 1.20 -3.54 -10.27
C ALA A 84 0.21 -2.37 -10.22
N ALA A 85 -0.05 -1.83 -9.01
CA ALA A 85 -1.16 -0.92 -8.79
C ALA A 85 -0.98 0.46 -9.43
N SER A 86 0.24 0.92 -9.71
CA SER A 86 0.44 2.22 -10.39
C SER A 86 -0.29 2.31 -11.73
N SER A 87 -0.46 1.19 -12.44
CA SER A 87 -1.16 1.11 -13.72
C SER A 87 -2.68 1.24 -13.62
N ILE A 88 -3.24 1.18 -12.40
CA ILE A 88 -4.68 1.19 -12.14
C ILE A 88 -5.15 2.34 -11.27
N LEU A 89 -4.23 3.12 -10.67
CA LEU A 89 -4.59 4.27 -9.84
C LEU A 89 -5.47 5.27 -10.57
N SER A 90 -6.40 5.84 -9.84
CA SER A 90 -7.33 6.85 -10.38
C SER A 90 -6.67 8.20 -10.60
N GLU A 91 -5.69 8.59 -9.78
CA GLU A 91 -5.12 9.92 -9.77
C GLU A 91 -3.58 9.91 -9.81
N THR A 92 -3.01 11.04 -10.20
CA THR A 92 -1.60 11.36 -9.99
C THR A 92 -1.45 11.86 -8.57
N GLU A 93 -0.50 11.33 -7.81
CA GLU A 93 -0.32 11.65 -6.39
C GLU A 93 1.15 11.95 -6.07
N ILE A 94 1.36 12.87 -5.14
CA ILE A 94 2.61 13.08 -4.41
C ILE A 94 2.29 12.93 -2.93
N ALA A 95 3.12 12.24 -2.18
CA ALA A 95 2.88 11.98 -0.77
C ALA A 95 4.13 12.11 0.07
N LEU A 96 3.92 12.59 1.29
CA LEU A 96 4.87 12.59 2.40
C LEU A 96 4.35 11.68 3.50
N PHE A 97 5.23 10.88 4.07
CA PHE A 97 4.92 10.01 5.20
C PHE A 97 5.96 10.23 6.29
N HIS A 98 5.49 10.24 7.51
CA HIS A 98 6.29 10.22 8.72
C HIS A 98 5.83 9.07 9.60
N ASN A 99 6.75 8.22 10.03
CA ASN A 99 6.47 7.15 10.97
C ASN A 99 7.45 7.25 12.15
N ALA A 100 6.95 7.76 13.28
CA ALA A 100 7.68 7.76 14.52
C ALA A 100 7.71 6.33 15.05
N TRP A 101 8.89 5.71 14.96
CA TRP A 101 9.09 4.31 15.33
C TRP A 101 9.56 4.19 16.78
N ILE A 102 10.15 3.07 17.14
CA ILE A 102 10.64 2.77 18.50
C ILE A 102 11.98 3.47 18.79
N ALA A 103 12.29 3.73 20.07
CA ALA A 103 13.58 4.24 20.53
C ALA A 103 14.04 5.51 19.79
N ASP A 104 13.15 6.49 19.67
CA ASP A 104 13.37 7.77 18.98
C ASP A 104 13.77 7.64 17.49
N SER A 105 13.68 6.44 16.93
CA SER A 105 13.88 6.23 15.50
C SER A 105 12.66 6.67 14.70
N ALA A 106 12.90 7.09 13.47
CA ALA A 106 11.82 7.49 12.56
C ALA A 106 12.12 7.08 11.12
N LYS A 107 11.04 6.98 10.33
CA LYS A 107 11.11 6.76 8.89
C LYS A 107 10.36 7.86 8.15
N GLU A 108 11.11 8.59 7.33
CA GLU A 108 10.59 9.61 6.44
C GLU A 108 10.47 9.05 5.03
N THR A 109 9.39 9.37 4.34
CA THR A 109 9.17 8.87 2.98
C THR A 109 8.55 9.96 2.11
N LEU A 110 9.13 10.16 0.93
CA LEU A 110 8.59 10.95 -0.17
C LEU A 110 8.28 10.01 -1.33
N ALA A 111 7.07 10.09 -1.89
CA ALA A 111 6.69 9.29 -3.03
C ALA A 111 5.90 10.10 -4.06
N ALA A 112 6.00 9.70 -5.33
CA ALA A 112 5.24 10.27 -6.43
C ALA A 112 4.81 9.18 -7.41
N THR A 113 3.61 9.29 -7.96
CA THR A 113 3.09 8.35 -8.96
C THR A 113 2.21 9.05 -9.97
N THR A 114 2.23 8.56 -11.21
CA THR A 114 1.36 9.04 -12.28
C THR A 114 1.01 7.91 -13.23
N ARG A 115 -0.13 8.03 -13.92
CA ARG A 115 -0.62 7.03 -14.86
C ARG A 115 -0.90 7.66 -16.22
N PHE A 116 -0.48 6.98 -17.29
CA PHE A 116 -0.71 7.32 -18.69
C PHE A 116 -1.47 6.17 -19.37
N GLY A 117 -2.79 6.31 -19.53
CA GLY A 117 -3.61 5.19 -20.04
C GLY A 117 -3.50 3.96 -19.14
N ASN A 118 -2.91 2.88 -19.65
CA ASN A 118 -2.68 1.63 -18.93
C ASN A 118 -1.26 1.50 -18.35
N LEU A 119 -0.37 2.47 -18.62
CA LEU A 119 0.99 2.51 -18.06
C LEU A 119 0.99 3.35 -16.79
N GLY A 120 1.43 2.79 -15.68
CA GLY A 120 1.71 3.48 -14.43
C GLY A 120 3.21 3.58 -14.20
N ILE A 121 3.64 4.70 -13.65
CA ILE A 121 5.01 4.91 -13.19
C ILE A 121 5.00 5.55 -11.81
N GLY A 122 6.01 5.28 -11.01
CA GLY A 122 6.14 5.85 -9.68
C GLY A 122 7.57 5.85 -9.18
N GLY A 123 7.80 6.57 -8.10
CA GLY A 123 9.07 6.59 -7.41
C GLY A 123 8.88 6.88 -5.93
N LYS A 124 9.80 6.38 -5.11
CA LYS A 124 9.81 6.58 -3.67
C LYS A 124 11.24 6.73 -3.18
N LEU A 125 11.45 7.70 -2.30
CA LEU A 125 12.65 7.88 -1.51
C LEU A 125 12.27 7.73 -0.04
N SER A 126 12.95 6.88 0.71
CA SER A 126 12.74 6.72 2.15
C SER A 126 14.05 6.75 2.90
N CYS A 127 14.03 7.28 4.11
CA CYS A 127 15.13 7.31 5.03
C CYS A 127 14.64 6.88 6.41
N PHE A 128 15.23 5.82 6.93
CA PHE A 128 15.07 5.38 8.34
C PHE A 128 16.32 5.78 9.09
N TYR A 129 16.16 6.36 10.27
CA TYR A 129 17.28 6.77 11.09
C TYR A 129 17.05 6.48 12.57
N VAL A 130 18.14 6.17 13.26
CA VAL A 130 18.18 5.90 14.70
C VAL A 130 19.23 6.82 15.32
N PRO A 131 18.83 7.81 16.14
CA PRO A 131 19.78 8.63 16.87
C PRO A 131 20.39 7.82 18.01
N PHE A 132 21.67 8.00 18.25
CA PHE A 132 22.34 7.44 19.40
C PHE A 132 23.46 8.37 19.93
N THR A 133 23.79 8.21 21.20
CA THR A 133 24.87 8.94 21.85
C THR A 133 25.96 7.96 22.28
N GLU A 134 27.17 8.23 21.88
CA GLU A 134 28.34 7.49 22.31
C GLU A 134 28.87 8.09 23.63
N TYR A 135 29.27 7.22 24.54
CA TYR A 135 29.89 7.58 25.80
C TYR A 135 31.29 6.94 25.87
N ASP A 136 32.22 7.68 26.41
CA ASP A 136 33.54 7.12 26.71
C ASP A 136 33.46 6.13 27.86
N ARG A 137 34.57 5.44 28.14
CA ARG A 137 34.68 4.47 29.24
C ARG A 137 34.46 5.06 30.65
N PHE A 138 34.45 6.38 30.78
CA PHE A 138 34.19 7.09 32.03
C PHE A 138 32.75 7.58 32.13
N GLY A 139 31.91 7.30 31.12
CA GLY A 139 30.53 7.73 31.05
C GLY A 139 30.33 9.19 30.60
N ALA A 140 31.40 9.87 30.13
CA ALA A 140 31.26 11.18 29.54
C ALA A 140 30.78 11.07 28.07
N ARG A 141 29.92 11.98 27.66
CA ARG A 141 29.39 12.03 26.28
C ARG A 141 30.53 12.32 25.29
N ALA A 142 30.82 11.36 24.42
CA ALA A 142 31.82 11.50 23.38
C ALA A 142 31.27 12.13 22.12
N SER A 143 30.18 11.57 21.57
CA SER A 143 29.57 12.06 20.35
C SER A 143 28.06 11.80 20.29
N SER A 144 27.36 12.41 19.32
CA SER A 144 25.99 12.06 18.94
C SER A 144 25.96 11.80 17.46
N ASN A 145 25.51 10.64 17.09
CA ASN A 145 25.51 10.12 15.74
C ASN A 145 24.15 9.56 15.33
N TYR A 146 24.03 9.21 14.06
CA TYR A 146 22.85 8.58 13.48
C TYR A 146 23.27 7.33 12.71
N TYR A 147 22.64 6.21 13.03
CA TYR A 147 22.56 5.09 12.10
C TYR A 147 21.46 5.40 11.10
N SER A 148 21.68 5.18 9.80
CA SER A 148 20.65 5.44 8.79
C SER A 148 20.60 4.38 7.69
N GLU A 149 19.39 4.10 7.21
CA GLU A 149 19.13 3.29 6.03
C GLU A 149 18.23 4.08 5.07
N SER A 150 18.78 4.41 3.91
CA SER A 150 18.05 5.14 2.85
C SER A 150 17.74 4.21 1.69
N ALA A 151 16.55 4.32 1.10
CA ALA A 151 16.17 3.49 -0.04
C ALA A 151 15.48 4.32 -1.12
N LEU A 152 15.91 4.10 -2.37
CA LEU A 152 15.27 4.61 -3.59
C LEU A 152 14.53 3.48 -4.28
N THR A 153 13.28 3.72 -4.67
CA THR A 153 12.45 2.78 -5.43
C THR A 153 11.94 3.45 -6.69
N LEU A 154 12.07 2.77 -7.82
CA LEU A 154 11.49 3.16 -9.10
C LEU A 154 10.47 2.09 -9.51
N ASN A 155 9.28 2.53 -9.91
CA ASN A 155 8.17 1.65 -10.25
C ASN A 155 7.74 1.81 -11.70
N ALA A 156 7.38 0.70 -12.34
CA ALA A 156 6.66 0.68 -13.61
C ALA A 156 5.67 -0.49 -13.62
N ALA A 157 4.45 -0.24 -14.14
CA ALA A 157 3.42 -1.26 -14.27
C ALA A 157 2.55 -1.03 -15.51
N TYR A 158 1.97 -2.10 -16.03
CA TYR A 158 1.06 -2.03 -17.16
C TYR A 158 -0.20 -2.89 -16.91
N ASN A 159 -1.37 -2.31 -17.23
CA ASN A 159 -2.66 -3.00 -17.12
C ASN A 159 -3.05 -3.59 -18.48
N PHE A 160 -2.84 -4.89 -18.65
CA PHE A 160 -3.14 -5.64 -19.88
C PHE A 160 -4.63 -5.91 -20.00
N PHE A 161 -5.14 -5.94 -21.23
CA PHE A 161 -6.52 -6.32 -21.56
C PHE A 161 -7.60 -5.49 -20.83
N ALA A 162 -7.26 -4.27 -20.39
CA ALA A 162 -8.22 -3.40 -19.73
C ALA A 162 -9.37 -3.04 -20.68
N GLY A 163 -10.61 -3.32 -20.27
CA GLY A 163 -11.83 -3.04 -20.97
C GLY A 163 -12.96 -2.61 -20.04
N TYR A 164 -14.15 -2.48 -20.58
CA TYR A 164 -15.32 -2.10 -19.79
C TYR A 164 -15.74 -3.22 -18.84
N THR A 165 -15.89 -4.44 -19.33
CA THR A 165 -16.32 -5.61 -18.57
C THR A 165 -15.17 -6.21 -17.78
N PHE A 166 -14.05 -6.53 -18.44
CA PHE A 166 -12.84 -7.01 -17.80
C PHE A 166 -11.94 -5.82 -17.48
N LYS A 167 -11.66 -5.60 -16.20
CA LYS A 167 -10.88 -4.44 -15.72
C LYS A 167 -9.37 -4.57 -15.95
N GLY A 168 -8.94 -5.65 -16.59
CA GLY A 168 -7.56 -5.92 -16.96
C GLY A 168 -6.79 -6.73 -15.91
N LEU A 169 -5.63 -7.19 -16.35
CA LEU A 169 -4.58 -7.82 -15.57
C LEU A 169 -3.43 -6.82 -15.41
N ALA A 170 -3.31 -6.22 -14.23
CA ALA A 170 -2.20 -5.33 -13.94
C ALA A 170 -0.96 -6.14 -13.53
N ILE A 171 0.18 -5.86 -14.16
CA ILE A 171 1.48 -6.46 -13.84
C ILE A 171 2.47 -5.31 -13.68
N GLY A 172 3.31 -5.37 -12.65
CA GLY A 172 4.28 -4.32 -12.38
C GLY A 172 5.49 -4.80 -11.63
N GLY A 173 6.50 -3.94 -11.59
CA GLY A 173 7.73 -4.18 -10.85
C GLY A 173 8.30 -2.90 -10.25
N ASN A 174 9.11 -3.08 -9.24
CA ASN A 174 9.97 -2.06 -8.66
C ASN A 174 11.43 -2.46 -8.88
N LEU A 175 12.27 -1.47 -9.11
CA LEU A 175 13.72 -1.54 -8.93
C LEU A 175 14.06 -0.72 -7.69
N LYS A 176 14.76 -1.33 -6.73
CA LYS A 176 15.11 -0.70 -5.47
C LYS A 176 16.62 -0.73 -5.23
N THR A 177 17.14 0.34 -4.67
CA THR A 177 18.47 0.37 -4.07
C THR A 177 18.35 0.85 -2.64
N ALA A 178 19.10 0.25 -1.72
CA ALA A 178 19.13 0.68 -0.34
C ALA A 178 20.58 0.81 0.14
N TRP A 179 20.85 1.87 0.86
CA TRP A 179 22.13 2.20 1.45
C TRP A 179 22.01 2.29 2.97
N ARG A 180 22.82 1.50 3.68
CA ARG A 180 23.00 1.59 5.14
C ARG A 180 24.26 2.37 5.41
N ALA A 181 24.16 3.46 6.15
CA ALA A 181 25.28 4.26 6.58
C ALA A 181 25.46 4.11 8.10
N VAL A 182 26.61 3.66 8.49
CA VAL A 182 27.06 3.58 9.88
C VAL A 182 28.16 4.61 10.08
N PRO A 183 28.09 5.48 11.10
CA PRO A 183 29.13 6.45 11.38
C PRO A 183 30.40 5.77 11.87
N ASP A 184 31.52 6.48 11.73
CA ASP A 184 32.78 6.05 12.31
C ASP A 184 32.68 6.01 13.85
N TYR A 185 33.24 4.98 14.48
CA TYR A 185 33.23 4.80 15.92
C TYR A 185 34.56 5.16 16.56
N ALA A 186 34.51 5.48 17.85
CA ALA A 186 35.68 5.79 18.62
C ALA A 186 36.40 4.51 19.12
N ASP A 187 37.70 4.54 19.20
CA ASP A 187 38.52 3.52 19.84
C ASP A 187 38.27 3.53 21.36
N ASP A 188 38.00 2.38 21.94
CA ASP A 188 37.64 2.23 23.36
C ASP A 188 38.75 2.66 24.33
N ASP A 189 40.02 2.57 23.91
CA ASP A 189 41.17 2.86 24.78
C ASP A 189 41.59 4.32 24.70
N THR A 190 41.57 4.90 23.50
CA THR A 190 42.08 6.26 23.24
C THR A 190 40.99 7.31 23.12
N GLY A 191 39.73 6.90 22.87
CA GLY A 191 38.61 7.80 22.55
C GLY A 191 38.75 8.49 21.19
N ALA A 192 39.74 8.13 20.39
CA ALA A 192 39.97 8.72 19.07
C ALA A 192 39.04 8.09 18.04
N ILE A 193 38.40 8.93 17.18
CA ILE A 193 37.57 8.46 16.09
C ILE A 193 38.44 7.73 15.06
N LEU A 194 38.11 6.46 14.81
CA LEU A 194 38.77 5.62 13.82
C LEU A 194 38.18 5.92 12.41
N SER A 195 38.89 6.74 11.67
CA SER A 195 38.43 7.16 10.33
C SER A 195 38.24 5.97 9.37
N GLY A 196 37.05 5.86 8.76
CA GLY A 196 36.67 4.78 7.87
C GLY A 196 36.16 3.51 8.55
N SER A 197 36.08 3.48 9.88
CA SER A 197 35.57 2.34 10.64
C SER A 197 34.09 2.03 10.34
N GLY A 198 33.27 3.05 10.11
CA GLY A 198 31.87 2.90 9.73
C GLY A 198 31.67 2.24 8.35
N LEU A 199 32.63 2.38 7.43
CA LEU A 199 32.55 1.77 6.08
C LEU A 199 32.52 0.24 6.14
N SER A 200 33.20 -0.38 7.12
CA SER A 200 33.21 -1.83 7.29
C SER A 200 31.84 -2.42 7.67
N GLN A 201 30.97 -1.60 8.25
CA GLN A 201 29.62 -1.97 8.67
C GLN A 201 28.51 -1.42 7.75
N SER A 202 28.87 -0.50 6.85
CA SER A 202 27.97 0.04 5.85
C SER A 202 27.63 -1.02 4.81
N ALA A 203 26.46 -0.91 4.18
CA ALA A 203 25.99 -1.89 3.20
C ALA A 203 25.23 -1.23 2.06
N LEU A 204 25.26 -1.85 0.88
CA LEU A 204 24.47 -1.51 -0.30
C LEU A 204 23.63 -2.73 -0.69
N ALA A 205 22.35 -2.53 -0.89
CA ALA A 205 21.45 -3.56 -1.42
C ALA A 205 20.88 -3.13 -2.77
N ILE A 206 20.76 -4.11 -3.68
CA ILE A 206 20.05 -3.96 -4.96
C ILE A 206 18.97 -5.06 -5.00
N MET A 207 17.74 -4.66 -5.24
CA MET A 207 16.60 -5.56 -5.19
C MET A 207 15.49 -5.15 -6.13
N GLY A 208 14.60 -6.10 -6.42
CA GLY A 208 13.40 -5.89 -7.21
C GLY A 208 12.15 -6.37 -6.49
N ASP A 209 11.03 -5.86 -6.91
CA ASP A 209 9.71 -6.40 -6.55
C ASP A 209 8.95 -6.73 -7.81
N VAL A 210 8.04 -7.70 -7.72
CA VAL A 210 7.07 -8.02 -8.76
C VAL A 210 5.68 -8.09 -8.16
N GLY A 211 4.67 -7.70 -8.95
CA GLY A 211 3.29 -7.74 -8.49
C GLY A 211 2.30 -7.97 -9.63
N ILE A 212 1.18 -8.55 -9.26
CA ILE A 212 0.04 -8.81 -10.14
C ILE A 212 -1.22 -8.37 -9.41
N MET A 213 -2.18 -7.79 -10.14
CA MET A 213 -3.47 -7.42 -9.58
C MET A 213 -4.60 -7.65 -10.59
N LEU A 214 -5.68 -8.22 -10.08
CA LEU A 214 -6.95 -8.44 -10.78
C LEU A 214 -8.07 -7.69 -10.07
N ARG A 215 -9.05 -7.21 -10.85
CA ARG A 215 -10.21 -6.48 -10.35
C ARG A 215 -11.49 -7.04 -10.96
N PHE A 216 -12.48 -7.26 -10.12
CA PHE A 216 -13.76 -7.83 -10.52
C PHE A 216 -14.93 -7.03 -9.96
N ASN A 217 -16.11 -7.24 -10.54
CA ASN A 217 -17.38 -6.86 -9.94
C ASN A 217 -18.01 -8.10 -9.28
N ALA A 218 -18.22 -8.07 -7.96
CA ALA A 218 -18.84 -9.15 -7.23
C ALA A 218 -19.75 -8.59 -6.14
N ALA A 219 -21.03 -8.98 -6.11
CA ALA A 219 -22.01 -8.58 -5.11
C ALA A 219 -21.87 -7.10 -4.69
N LYS A 220 -21.96 -6.20 -5.67
CA LYS A 220 -21.76 -4.76 -5.52
C LYS A 220 -23.11 -4.07 -5.37
N PHE A 221 -23.31 -3.39 -4.25
CA PHE A 221 -24.56 -2.72 -3.90
C PHE A 221 -24.52 -1.19 -4.06
N TYR A 222 -23.71 -0.70 -5.00
CA TYR A 222 -23.62 0.72 -5.35
C TYR A 222 -23.27 0.88 -6.82
N ASP A 223 -23.63 2.00 -7.41
CA ASP A 223 -23.31 2.32 -8.79
C ASP A 223 -21.89 2.88 -8.92
N SER A 224 -21.06 2.20 -9.68
CA SER A 224 -19.70 2.64 -10.03
C SER A 224 -19.17 1.79 -11.18
N GLY A 225 -18.50 2.40 -12.13
CA GLY A 225 -17.83 1.69 -13.24
C GLY A 225 -16.59 0.89 -12.81
N ASP A 226 -16.06 1.08 -11.57
CA ASP A 226 -14.86 0.40 -11.09
C ASP A 226 -15.19 -0.95 -10.45
N GLY A 227 -14.22 -1.87 -10.42
CA GLY A 227 -14.35 -3.11 -9.67
C GLY A 227 -14.48 -2.86 -8.17
N ASN A 228 -15.05 -3.81 -7.44
CA ASN A 228 -15.22 -3.75 -6.00
C ASN A 228 -14.58 -4.93 -5.26
N LEU A 229 -14.12 -5.93 -5.99
CA LEU A 229 -13.32 -7.06 -5.49
C LEU A 229 -11.95 -7.02 -6.17
N TYR A 230 -10.90 -6.98 -5.39
CA TYR A 230 -9.52 -6.92 -5.84
C TYR A 230 -8.75 -8.11 -5.28
N ILE A 231 -7.92 -8.72 -6.10
CA ILE A 231 -7.01 -9.81 -5.72
C ILE A 231 -5.62 -9.42 -6.18
N GLY A 232 -4.67 -9.40 -5.24
CA GLY A 232 -3.28 -9.05 -5.48
C GLY A 232 -2.34 -10.19 -5.12
N LEU A 233 -1.28 -10.33 -5.90
CA LEU A 233 -0.11 -11.14 -5.60
C LEU A 233 1.11 -10.25 -5.67
N SER A 234 2.05 -10.40 -4.74
CA SER A 234 3.31 -9.66 -4.78
C SER A 234 4.46 -10.48 -4.21
N MET A 235 5.64 -10.20 -4.71
CA MET A 235 6.89 -10.65 -4.13
C MET A 235 7.82 -9.45 -4.05
N THR A 236 8.32 -9.13 -2.86
CA THR A 236 9.06 -7.91 -2.57
C THR A 236 10.45 -8.20 -2.04
N ASN A 237 11.39 -7.26 -2.28
CA ASN A 237 12.78 -7.29 -1.80
C ASN A 237 13.56 -8.51 -2.28
N ILE A 238 13.39 -8.88 -3.57
CA ILE A 238 14.15 -9.97 -4.22
C ILE A 238 15.51 -9.42 -4.62
N GLY A 239 16.59 -9.86 -3.99
CA GLY A 239 17.93 -9.35 -4.29
C GLY A 239 18.98 -9.79 -3.30
N ALA A 240 20.06 -9.03 -3.25
CA ALA A 240 21.19 -9.26 -2.35
C ALA A 240 21.74 -7.94 -1.80
N ALA A 241 22.37 -8.02 -0.64
CA ALA A 241 23.13 -6.94 -0.02
C ALA A 241 24.62 -7.23 -0.06
N ILE A 242 25.40 -6.19 -0.30
CA ILE A 242 26.86 -6.18 -0.22
C ILE A 242 27.19 -5.46 1.09
N THR A 243 27.82 -6.17 2.03
CA THR A 243 28.18 -5.65 3.35
C THR A 243 29.68 -5.47 3.46
N GLY A 244 30.11 -4.39 4.09
CA GLY A 244 31.52 -4.09 4.34
C GLY A 244 32.27 -3.69 3.07
N PHE A 245 32.60 -2.40 2.93
CA PHE A 245 33.41 -1.91 1.79
C PHE A 245 34.89 -2.05 2.10
N THR A 246 35.34 -3.26 2.39
CA THR A 246 36.74 -3.62 2.70
C THR A 246 37.23 -4.66 1.70
N LYS A 247 38.50 -5.11 1.86
CA LYS A 247 39.10 -6.15 0.98
C LYS A 247 38.38 -7.51 1.05
N GLU A 248 37.55 -7.74 2.07
CA GLU A 248 36.80 -8.98 2.30
C GLU A 248 35.26 -8.80 2.08
N THR A 249 34.89 -7.87 1.20
CA THR A 249 33.49 -7.60 0.86
C THR A 249 32.80 -8.86 0.34
N LYS A 250 31.69 -9.24 0.95
CA LYS A 250 30.87 -10.40 0.57
C LYS A 250 29.44 -9.95 0.23
N ALA A 251 28.82 -10.65 -0.70
CA ALA A 251 27.44 -10.41 -1.14
C ALA A 251 26.56 -11.58 -0.70
N ASP A 252 26.52 -11.87 0.61
CA ASP A 252 25.88 -13.06 1.20
C ASP A 252 24.85 -12.76 2.30
N ASP A 253 24.58 -11.50 2.59
CA ASP A 253 23.55 -11.13 3.54
C ASP A 253 22.15 -11.24 2.90
N PRO A 254 21.23 -12.08 3.44
CA PRO A 254 19.89 -12.20 2.91
C PRO A 254 19.07 -10.94 3.14
N LEU A 255 18.27 -10.56 2.17
CA LEU A 255 17.29 -9.48 2.27
C LEU A 255 15.94 -9.98 2.80
N PRO A 256 15.11 -9.11 3.38
CA PRO A 256 13.81 -9.48 3.91
C PRO A 256 12.78 -9.68 2.78
N THR A 257 13.00 -10.70 1.95
CA THR A 257 12.11 -11.06 0.85
C THR A 257 10.78 -11.57 1.38
N ASN A 258 9.67 -11.10 0.82
CA ASN A 258 8.33 -11.54 1.17
C ASN A 258 7.54 -11.89 -0.07
N ALA A 259 6.83 -13.02 -0.05
CA ALA A 259 5.78 -13.35 -0.99
C ALA A 259 4.42 -13.17 -0.31
N GLY A 260 3.46 -12.57 -1.00
CA GLY A 260 2.17 -12.26 -0.40
C GLY A 260 0.99 -12.37 -1.36
N ILE A 261 -0.15 -12.65 -0.79
CA ILE A 261 -1.45 -12.61 -1.45
C ILE A 261 -2.39 -11.71 -0.63
N GLY A 262 -3.18 -10.90 -1.33
CA GLY A 262 -4.15 -10.04 -0.70
C GLY A 262 -5.47 -10.00 -1.43
N ILE A 263 -6.52 -9.78 -0.67
CA ILE A 263 -7.87 -9.58 -1.18
C ILE A 263 -8.48 -8.35 -0.53
N SER A 264 -9.15 -7.51 -1.31
CA SER A 264 -9.97 -6.43 -0.78
C SER A 264 -11.34 -6.42 -1.40
N TYR A 265 -12.34 -6.06 -0.61
CA TYR A 265 -13.74 -6.09 -1.03
C TYR A 265 -14.50 -4.87 -0.51
N LYS A 266 -15.18 -4.19 -1.42
CA LYS A 266 -16.02 -3.02 -1.15
C LYS A 266 -17.46 -3.32 -1.53
N PRO A 267 -18.28 -3.91 -0.62
CA PRO A 267 -19.66 -4.27 -0.89
C PRO A 267 -20.55 -3.04 -1.10
N ILE A 268 -20.37 -2.02 -0.27
CA ILE A 268 -21.07 -0.74 -0.31
C ILE A 268 -20.06 0.41 -0.35
N ASN A 269 -20.49 1.58 -0.77
CA ASN A 269 -19.58 2.72 -0.94
C ASN A 269 -18.90 3.16 0.37
N GLN A 270 -19.52 2.87 1.51
CA GLN A 270 -19.05 3.28 2.83
C GLN A 270 -18.14 2.28 3.50
N LEU A 271 -18.12 1.01 3.06
CA LEU A 271 -17.39 -0.07 3.73
C LEU A 271 -16.36 -0.71 2.80
N LEU A 272 -15.13 -0.73 3.24
CA LEU A 272 -14.03 -1.47 2.64
C LEU A 272 -13.51 -2.51 3.64
N LEU A 273 -13.26 -3.70 3.17
CA LEU A 273 -12.61 -4.79 3.89
C LEU A 273 -11.36 -5.22 3.14
N SER A 274 -10.28 -5.49 3.84
CA SER A 274 -9.03 -5.99 3.24
C SER A 274 -8.43 -7.10 4.10
N PHE A 275 -7.75 -8.04 3.45
CA PHE A 275 -7.04 -9.14 4.10
C PHE A 275 -5.82 -9.51 3.26
N ASP A 276 -4.66 -9.63 3.93
CA ASP A 276 -3.39 -10.05 3.32
C ASP A 276 -2.77 -11.18 4.12
N PHE A 277 -2.13 -12.09 3.39
CA PHE A 277 -1.25 -13.10 3.92
C PHE A 277 0.13 -12.94 3.29
N MET A 278 1.18 -12.91 4.10
CA MET A 278 2.57 -12.77 3.65
C MET A 278 3.44 -13.84 4.27
N GLN A 279 4.26 -14.46 3.44
CA GLN A 279 5.27 -15.43 3.81
C GLN A 279 6.66 -14.85 3.53
N PRO A 280 7.45 -14.54 4.58
CA PRO A 280 8.86 -14.22 4.40
C PRO A 280 9.63 -15.41 3.85
N LEU A 281 10.63 -15.14 3.01
CA LEU A 281 11.45 -16.14 2.36
C LEU A 281 12.93 -15.78 2.53
N ASN A 282 13.75 -16.74 2.90
CA ASN A 282 15.21 -16.61 2.82
C ASN A 282 15.68 -17.19 1.48
N LEU A 283 16.10 -16.32 0.56
CA LEU A 283 16.53 -16.77 -0.79
C LEU A 283 17.86 -17.52 -0.77
N PHE A 284 18.68 -17.37 0.27
CA PHE A 284 19.94 -18.11 0.45
C PHE A 284 19.72 -19.48 1.12
N ASN A 285 18.61 -19.63 1.85
CA ASN A 285 18.24 -20.88 2.49
C ASN A 285 16.72 -21.07 2.49
N ILE A 286 16.18 -21.55 1.37
CA ILE A 286 14.72 -21.72 1.15
C ILE A 286 14.09 -22.75 2.12
N THR A 287 14.90 -23.63 2.70
CA THR A 287 14.41 -24.64 3.66
C THR A 287 14.19 -24.06 5.06
N GLU A 288 14.72 -22.88 5.33
CA GLU A 288 14.53 -22.20 6.59
C GLU A 288 13.09 -21.73 6.73
N ARG A 289 12.38 -22.27 7.71
CA ARG A 289 10.99 -21.86 7.98
C ARG A 289 10.96 -20.48 8.59
N GLN A 290 10.36 -19.56 7.88
CA GLN A 290 10.11 -18.21 8.36
C GLN A 290 8.65 -18.02 8.75
N VAL A 291 8.41 -17.22 9.78
CA VAL A 291 7.09 -17.00 10.34
C VAL A 291 6.28 -16.10 9.43
N PHE A 292 5.10 -16.55 9.07
CA PHE A 292 4.17 -15.79 8.25
C PHE A 292 3.65 -14.52 8.96
N SER A 293 3.09 -13.61 8.18
CA SER A 293 2.34 -12.46 8.65
C SER A 293 0.95 -12.47 8.00
N ALA A 294 -0.07 -12.20 8.79
CA ALA A 294 -1.42 -12.00 8.31
C ALA A 294 -1.94 -10.65 8.79
N GLY A 295 -2.61 -9.91 7.93
CA GLY A 295 -3.21 -8.63 8.23
C GLY A 295 -4.65 -8.57 7.76
N GLY A 296 -5.49 -7.84 8.48
CA GLY A 296 -6.85 -7.55 8.07
C GLY A 296 -7.23 -6.14 8.48
N GLY A 297 -8.01 -5.46 7.65
CA GLY A 297 -8.41 -4.10 7.91
C GLY A 297 -9.80 -3.78 7.40
N THR A 298 -10.39 -2.78 8.02
CA THR A 298 -11.66 -2.20 7.60
C THR A 298 -11.56 -0.69 7.56
N GLU A 299 -12.17 -0.09 6.55
CA GLU A 299 -12.39 1.35 6.45
C GLU A 299 -13.88 1.61 6.39
N ILE A 300 -14.33 2.54 7.21
CA ILE A 300 -15.71 3.03 7.22
C ILE A 300 -15.70 4.52 6.87
N LYS A 301 -16.27 4.86 5.74
CA LYS A 301 -16.46 6.23 5.30
C LYS A 301 -17.66 6.84 6.02
N ILE A 302 -17.39 7.71 6.99
CA ILE A 302 -18.43 8.36 7.83
C ILE A 302 -19.05 9.55 7.09
N THR A 303 -18.21 10.33 6.41
CA THR A 303 -18.64 11.47 5.59
C THR A 303 -17.86 11.49 4.28
N ASN A 304 -18.19 12.42 3.38
CA ASN A 304 -17.45 12.56 2.13
C ASN A 304 -15.99 13.01 2.32
N PHE A 305 -15.65 13.56 3.48
CA PHE A 305 -14.33 14.07 3.79
C PHE A 305 -13.62 13.32 4.94
N MET A 306 -14.29 12.32 5.57
CA MET A 306 -13.73 11.61 6.73
C MET A 306 -14.03 10.12 6.66
N SER A 307 -12.99 9.32 6.82
CA SER A 307 -13.06 7.88 7.05
C SER A 307 -12.38 7.50 8.37
N VAL A 308 -12.86 6.43 8.99
CA VAL A 308 -12.22 5.78 10.15
C VAL A 308 -11.74 4.40 9.71
N LEU A 309 -10.54 4.06 10.13
CA LEU A 309 -9.89 2.81 9.76
C LEU A 309 -9.51 2.04 11.02
N ALA A 310 -9.64 0.73 10.95
CA ALA A 310 -9.16 -0.18 11.98
C ALA A 310 -8.49 -1.37 11.31
N GLY A 311 -7.37 -1.80 11.87
CA GLY A 311 -6.60 -2.90 11.34
C GLY A 311 -6.05 -3.80 12.43
N PHE A 312 -5.87 -5.05 12.09
CA PHE A 312 -5.21 -6.06 12.90
C PHE A 312 -4.11 -6.70 12.08
N ARG A 313 -2.93 -6.86 12.67
CA ARG A 313 -1.80 -7.55 12.05
C ARG A 313 -1.19 -8.53 13.03
N LEU A 314 -0.97 -9.73 12.54
CA LEU A 314 -0.23 -10.76 13.23
C LEU A 314 1.06 -11.01 12.46
N LYS A 315 2.19 -10.83 13.10
CA LYS A 315 3.51 -11.09 12.53
C LYS A 315 4.35 -11.85 13.54
N GLY A 316 4.51 -13.15 13.30
CA GLY A 316 5.40 -13.95 14.11
C GLY A 316 5.08 -13.97 15.60
N GLY A 317 3.82 -14.10 15.99
CA GLY A 317 3.45 -14.07 17.40
C GLY A 317 3.29 -12.67 18.02
N ASN A 318 3.48 -11.59 17.22
CA ASN A 318 3.28 -10.21 17.65
C ASN A 318 1.97 -9.65 17.08
N PRO A 319 0.82 -9.80 17.77
CA PRO A 319 -0.41 -9.17 17.37
C PRO A 319 -0.34 -7.65 17.59
N ARG A 320 -0.76 -6.90 16.59
CA ARG A 320 -0.86 -5.44 16.62
C ARG A 320 -2.23 -5.00 16.19
N ILE A 321 -2.75 -3.95 16.81
CA ILE A 321 -4.00 -3.30 16.41
C ILE A 321 -3.66 -1.87 16.00
N SER A 322 -4.16 -1.46 14.84
CA SER A 322 -4.01 -0.12 14.31
C SER A 322 -5.35 0.58 14.25
N PHE A 323 -5.37 1.85 14.61
CA PHE A 323 -6.53 2.73 14.45
C PHE A 323 -6.08 3.98 13.71
N GLY A 324 -6.82 4.33 12.67
CA GLY A 324 -6.53 5.50 11.88
C GLY A 324 -7.75 6.32 11.55
N SER A 325 -7.50 7.58 11.22
CA SER A 325 -8.50 8.49 10.66
C SER A 325 -7.93 9.12 9.40
N GLU A 326 -8.73 9.14 8.35
CA GLU A 326 -8.39 9.78 7.10
C GLU A 326 -9.31 10.97 6.84
N PHE A 327 -8.71 12.08 6.45
CA PHE A 327 -9.41 13.32 6.12
C PHE A 327 -9.05 13.73 4.69
N GLU A 328 -10.06 13.97 3.87
CA GLU A 328 -9.90 14.47 2.51
C GLU A 328 -10.48 15.86 2.39
N LEU A 329 -9.62 16.86 2.22
CA LEU A 329 -9.99 18.25 2.06
C LEU A 329 -9.43 18.77 0.72
N PHE A 330 -10.32 19.15 -0.20
CA PHE A 330 -9.95 19.55 -1.57
C PHE A 330 -9.13 18.47 -2.29
N LYS A 331 -7.84 18.73 -2.51
CA LYS A 331 -6.88 17.85 -3.17
C LYS A 331 -5.90 17.19 -2.20
N ILE A 332 -6.05 17.44 -0.91
CA ILE A 332 -5.15 16.92 0.11
C ILE A 332 -5.89 15.83 0.90
N ARG A 333 -5.26 14.67 0.98
CA ARG A 333 -5.71 13.55 1.81
C ARG A 333 -4.68 13.34 2.91
N MET A 334 -5.11 13.45 4.16
CA MET A 334 -4.28 13.28 5.34
C MET A 334 -4.75 12.06 6.13
N ASN A 335 -3.82 11.26 6.61
CA ASN A 335 -4.11 10.15 7.50
C ASN A 335 -3.23 10.24 8.74
N VAL A 336 -3.83 9.97 9.88
CA VAL A 336 -3.14 9.79 11.17
C VAL A 336 -3.46 8.39 11.66
N ASN A 337 -2.45 7.64 12.03
CA ASN A 337 -2.58 6.26 12.51
C ASN A 337 -1.80 6.07 13.80
N TYR A 338 -2.38 5.31 14.72
CA TYR A 338 -1.70 4.82 15.91
C TYR A 338 -1.79 3.29 15.96
N THR A 339 -0.64 2.64 16.13
CA THR A 339 -0.53 1.19 16.20
C THR A 339 -0.12 0.77 17.60
N PHE A 340 -0.89 -0.16 18.18
CA PHE A 340 -0.66 -0.77 19.48
C PHE A 340 0.00 -2.14 19.31
N ASP A 341 1.09 -2.36 20.04
CA ASP A 341 1.68 -3.68 20.25
C ASP A 341 1.00 -4.34 21.46
N LEU A 342 0.42 -5.51 21.23
CA LEU A 342 -0.34 -6.21 22.27
C LEU A 342 0.52 -7.18 23.10
N THR A 343 1.79 -7.36 22.78
CA THR A 343 2.64 -8.40 23.42
C THR A 343 3.61 -7.88 24.45
N SER A 344 4.02 -6.61 24.35
CA SER A 344 5.07 -6.08 25.19
C SER A 344 4.53 -5.08 26.22
N SER A 345 4.65 -5.43 27.51
CA SER A 345 4.34 -4.51 28.60
C SER A 345 5.54 -3.65 29.02
N ILE A 346 6.78 -4.10 28.72
CA ILE A 346 8.02 -3.43 29.17
C ILE A 346 8.52 -2.44 28.13
N ASN A 347 8.51 -2.82 26.84
CA ASN A 347 8.90 -1.95 25.72
C ASN A 347 7.91 -2.15 24.56
N PRO A 348 6.70 -1.57 24.65
CA PRO A 348 5.73 -1.72 23.58
C PRO A 348 6.23 -1.02 22.31
N VAL A 349 6.12 -1.70 21.16
CA VAL A 349 6.39 -1.12 19.83
C VAL A 349 5.18 -0.31 19.37
N ASN A 350 4.63 0.51 20.28
CA ASN A 350 3.58 1.45 19.92
C ASN A 350 4.18 2.57 19.10
N HIS A 351 3.53 2.93 18.02
CA HIS A 351 4.03 4.00 17.17
C HIS A 351 2.91 4.80 16.50
N LEU A 352 3.25 6.04 16.18
CA LEU A 352 2.38 6.99 15.50
C LEU A 352 2.89 7.21 14.09
N SER A 353 2.01 7.13 13.11
CA SER A 353 2.34 7.49 11.74
C SER A 353 1.38 8.52 11.17
N PHE A 354 1.91 9.31 10.26
CA PHE A 354 1.18 10.36 9.57
C PHE A 354 1.49 10.30 8.07
N SER A 355 0.48 10.59 7.24
CA SER A 355 0.69 10.81 5.81
C SER A 355 -0.11 11.99 5.29
N ALA A 356 0.49 12.71 4.35
CA ALA A 356 -0.16 13.76 3.57
C ALA A 356 0.03 13.48 2.09
N LYS A 357 -1.07 13.35 1.34
CA LYS A 357 -1.10 13.03 -0.07
C LYS A 357 -1.76 14.16 -0.84
N LEU A 358 -1.09 14.67 -1.85
CA LEU A 358 -1.60 15.69 -2.77
C LEU A 358 -2.05 15.02 -4.07
N LYS A 359 -3.34 15.14 -4.38
CA LYS A 359 -3.96 14.66 -5.61
C LYS A 359 -3.80 15.71 -6.71
N LEU A 360 -3.12 15.36 -7.79
CA LEU A 360 -2.85 16.25 -8.93
C LEU A 360 -3.82 16.01 -10.10
N GLY A 361 -4.85 15.18 -9.87
CA GLY A 361 -5.88 14.88 -10.84
C GLY A 361 -5.59 13.65 -11.71
N ASP A 362 -6.56 13.31 -12.54
CA ASP A 362 -6.63 12.07 -13.32
C ASP A 362 -6.25 12.23 -14.80
N LYS A 363 -5.71 13.38 -15.20
CA LYS A 363 -5.38 13.71 -16.60
C LYS A 363 -6.57 13.61 -17.55
N GLY A 364 -7.78 13.96 -17.07
CA GLY A 364 -9.00 14.00 -17.88
C GLY A 364 -9.65 12.63 -18.10
N ARG A 365 -9.20 11.57 -17.43
CA ARG A 365 -9.78 10.23 -17.60
C ARG A 365 -11.24 10.13 -17.16
N ALA A 366 -11.63 10.82 -16.08
CA ALA A 366 -13.01 10.86 -15.63
C ALA A 366 -13.91 11.59 -16.63
N VAL A 367 -13.42 12.69 -17.20
CA VAL A 367 -14.16 13.44 -18.25
C VAL A 367 -14.34 12.57 -19.48
N LYS A 368 -13.27 11.90 -19.94
CA LYS A 368 -13.34 11.00 -21.09
C LYS A 368 -14.30 9.83 -20.83
N ARG A 369 -14.28 9.23 -19.63
CA ARG A 369 -15.22 8.15 -19.28
C ARG A 369 -16.67 8.63 -19.33
N ARG A 370 -16.97 9.80 -18.73
CA ARG A 370 -18.32 10.38 -18.76
C ARG A 370 -18.79 10.63 -20.17
N GLN A 371 -17.95 11.20 -21.04
CA GLN A 371 -18.27 11.42 -22.44
C GLN A 371 -18.64 10.10 -23.16
N ILE A 372 -17.89 9.03 -22.92
CA ILE A 372 -18.17 7.70 -23.48
C ILE A 372 -19.52 7.18 -23.00
N GLU A 373 -19.81 7.29 -21.69
CA GLU A 373 -21.07 6.85 -21.09
C GLU A 373 -22.26 7.64 -21.61
N GLU A 374 -22.14 8.97 -21.76
CA GLU A 374 -23.17 9.84 -22.33
C GLU A 374 -23.45 9.50 -23.82
N MET A 375 -22.41 9.35 -24.63
CA MET A 375 -22.56 8.96 -26.05
C MET A 375 -23.15 7.55 -26.18
N TYR A 376 -22.76 6.62 -25.31
CA TYR A 376 -23.34 5.28 -25.32
C TYR A 376 -24.83 5.30 -24.96
N ALA A 377 -25.24 6.08 -23.97
CA ALA A 377 -26.62 6.26 -23.57
C ALA A 377 -27.47 6.91 -24.70
N GLU A 378 -26.90 7.88 -25.40
CA GLU A 378 -27.55 8.47 -26.60
C GLU A 378 -27.77 7.41 -27.71
N GLY A 379 -26.77 6.56 -27.95
CA GLY A 379 -26.92 5.44 -28.89
C GLY A 379 -28.00 4.44 -28.46
N LEU A 380 -28.16 4.20 -27.13
CA LEU A 380 -29.28 3.37 -26.64
C LEU A 380 -30.64 3.99 -26.88
N SER A 381 -30.78 5.33 -26.83
CA SER A 381 -32.01 6.03 -27.15
C SER A 381 -32.40 5.82 -28.59
N TYR A 382 -31.47 6.02 -29.55
CA TYR A 382 -31.72 5.73 -30.96
C TYR A 382 -32.05 4.26 -31.24
N TYR A 383 -31.39 3.35 -30.52
CA TYR A 383 -31.70 1.92 -30.61
C TYR A 383 -33.13 1.62 -30.15
N ALA A 384 -33.59 2.25 -29.07
CA ALA A 384 -35.00 2.10 -28.62
C ALA A 384 -36.04 2.67 -29.60
N GLU A 385 -35.69 3.75 -30.29
CA GLU A 385 -36.48 4.36 -31.36
C GLU A 385 -36.42 3.59 -32.68
N ARG A 386 -35.63 2.51 -32.77
CA ARG A 386 -35.34 1.71 -33.97
C ARG A 386 -34.58 2.46 -35.07
N ASP A 387 -33.96 3.59 -34.75
CA ASP A 387 -33.06 4.29 -35.66
C ASP A 387 -31.65 3.64 -35.54
N PHE A 388 -31.52 2.45 -36.15
CA PHE A 388 -30.31 1.63 -36.02
C PHE A 388 -29.09 2.27 -36.68
N ASP A 389 -29.25 3.05 -37.71
CA ASP A 389 -28.15 3.70 -38.43
C ASP A 389 -27.49 4.77 -37.53
N LYS A 390 -28.29 5.58 -36.84
CA LYS A 390 -27.76 6.55 -35.88
C LYS A 390 -27.14 5.86 -34.64
N ALA A 391 -27.79 4.84 -34.14
CA ALA A 391 -27.25 4.08 -32.99
C ALA A 391 -25.87 3.50 -33.32
N VAL A 392 -25.71 2.83 -34.46
CA VAL A 392 -24.43 2.28 -34.91
C VAL A 392 -23.37 3.37 -35.05
N LYS A 393 -23.71 4.49 -35.69
CA LYS A 393 -22.79 5.61 -35.93
C LYS A 393 -22.25 6.17 -34.62
N ILE A 394 -23.10 6.42 -33.62
CA ILE A 394 -22.70 6.93 -32.33
C ILE A 394 -21.81 5.89 -31.58
N TRP A 395 -22.20 4.62 -31.61
CA TRP A 395 -21.37 3.58 -30.98
C TRP A 395 -20.04 3.37 -31.70
N GLU A 396 -19.94 3.57 -33.01
CA GLU A 396 -18.66 3.61 -33.71
C GLU A 396 -17.81 4.81 -33.29
N ASP A 397 -18.44 5.97 -33.04
CA ASP A 397 -17.73 7.14 -32.51
C ASP A 397 -17.24 6.88 -31.06
N VAL A 398 -18.02 6.20 -30.22
CA VAL A 398 -17.57 5.70 -28.91
C VAL A 398 -16.33 4.82 -29.06
N LEU A 399 -16.32 3.90 -30.03
CA LEU A 399 -15.19 2.99 -30.27
C LEU A 399 -13.94 3.70 -30.84
N LYS A 400 -14.07 4.87 -31.44
CA LYS A 400 -12.94 5.73 -31.82
C LYS A 400 -12.25 6.33 -30.58
N ILE A 401 -13.06 6.62 -29.53
CA ILE A 401 -12.55 7.17 -28.27
C ILE A 401 -11.97 6.05 -27.38
N ASP A 402 -12.71 4.93 -27.25
CA ASP A 402 -12.27 3.75 -26.49
C ASP A 402 -12.58 2.45 -27.25
N ARG A 403 -11.55 1.88 -27.88
CA ARG A 403 -11.64 0.64 -28.65
C ARG A 403 -12.03 -0.60 -27.81
N HIS A 404 -11.95 -0.51 -26.50
CA HIS A 404 -12.21 -1.62 -25.57
C HIS A 404 -13.56 -1.46 -24.84
N PHE A 405 -14.40 -0.55 -25.29
CA PHE A 405 -15.74 -0.39 -24.73
C PHE A 405 -16.70 -1.45 -25.29
N ASP A 406 -16.70 -2.62 -24.66
CA ASP A 406 -17.44 -3.80 -25.08
C ASP A 406 -18.95 -3.58 -25.28
N PRO A 407 -19.67 -2.77 -24.43
CA PRO A 407 -21.11 -2.55 -24.66
C PRO A 407 -21.45 -1.99 -26.03
N ALA A 408 -20.64 -1.06 -26.58
CA ALA A 408 -20.87 -0.52 -27.93
C ALA A 408 -20.61 -1.58 -29.01
N LYS A 409 -19.57 -2.43 -28.86
CA LYS A 409 -19.31 -3.54 -29.78
C LYS A 409 -20.47 -4.52 -29.81
N ASP A 410 -20.96 -4.91 -28.64
CA ASP A 410 -22.07 -5.85 -28.51
C ASP A 410 -23.38 -5.27 -29.05
N GLY A 411 -23.62 -3.97 -28.82
CA GLY A 411 -24.74 -3.24 -29.41
C GLY A 411 -24.73 -3.26 -30.94
N ILE A 412 -23.60 -2.89 -31.54
CA ILE A 412 -23.43 -2.93 -33.02
C ILE A 412 -23.61 -4.35 -33.55
N LYS A 413 -23.02 -5.35 -32.90
CA LYS A 413 -23.15 -6.75 -33.28
C LYS A 413 -24.63 -7.23 -33.22
N SER A 414 -25.35 -6.81 -32.20
CA SER A 414 -26.76 -7.14 -32.02
C SER A 414 -27.62 -6.56 -33.09
N ILE A 415 -27.41 -5.29 -33.48
CA ILE A 415 -28.12 -4.64 -34.61
C ILE A 415 -27.83 -5.38 -35.93
N LYS A 416 -26.56 -5.65 -36.23
CA LYS A 416 -26.18 -6.38 -37.46
C LYS A 416 -26.83 -7.76 -37.54
N LYS A 417 -26.90 -8.47 -36.41
CA LYS A 417 -27.57 -9.77 -36.34
C LYS A 417 -29.06 -9.66 -36.55
N TYR A 418 -29.70 -8.64 -35.99
CA TYR A 418 -31.12 -8.38 -36.17
C TYR A 418 -31.49 -8.05 -37.63
N LEU A 419 -30.75 -7.15 -38.29
CA LEU A 419 -30.96 -6.78 -39.68
C LEU A 419 -30.75 -7.99 -40.61
N ASN A 420 -29.70 -8.77 -40.46
CA ASN A 420 -29.45 -10.00 -41.22
C ASN A 420 -30.57 -11.06 -41.05
N MET A 421 -31.27 -11.05 -39.91
CA MET A 421 -32.38 -11.97 -39.67
C MET A 421 -33.64 -11.50 -40.40
N ILE A 422 -33.89 -10.19 -40.45
CA ILE A 422 -35.01 -9.60 -41.24
C ILE A 422 -34.82 -9.87 -42.73
N ASP A 423 -33.63 -9.58 -43.27
CA ASP A 423 -33.30 -9.83 -44.68
C ASP A 423 -33.52 -11.29 -45.10
N ARG A 424 -33.33 -12.24 -44.18
CA ARG A 424 -33.59 -13.66 -44.44
C ARG A 424 -35.06 -14.07 -44.34
N LEU A 425 -35.87 -13.27 -43.65
CA LEU A 425 -37.31 -13.54 -43.51
C LEU A 425 -38.12 -12.88 -44.63
N GLU A 426 -37.56 -11.88 -45.32
CA GLU A 426 -38.14 -11.22 -46.47
C GLU A 426 -37.80 -11.91 -47.82
N LEU A 427 -36.93 -12.92 -47.80
CA LEU A 427 -36.59 -13.84 -48.89
C LEU A 427 -37.37 -15.16 -48.76
#